data_71c24cc82cf60f0e1ec999ef36ecf5bd
#
_entry.id   71c24cc82cf60f0e1ec999ef36ecf5bd
#
_cell.length_a   1.000
_cell.length_b   1.000
_cell.length_c   1.000
_cell.angle_alpha   90.00
_cell.angle_beta   90.00
_cell.angle_gamma   90.00
#
_symmetry.space_group_name_H-M   'P 1'
#
loop_
_entity.id
_entity.type
_entity.pdbx_description
1 polymer ?
#
loop_
_entity_poly.entity_id
_entity_poly.type
_entity_poly.pdbx_seq_one_letter_code
_entity_poly.pdbx_strand_id
1 'polypeptide(L)'
;MTTTPEGRVSAALRQCVINAGGEIRKVQWQGRVGAPDWLVMLKGGAVFVETKAPGEVPRRSQIVEFQRIYRASGIPVLVLDCAANACDIVTALQALAAGNVEAYKHFCELHGFFRYLGVTLCG
;
A
#
# COMPACT_ATOMS: atom_id res chain seq x y z
N MET A 1 10.47 13.47 -21.15
CA MET A 1 10.36 12.12 -20.59
C MET A 1 8.90 11.79 -20.30
N THR A 2 8.43 10.69 -20.83
CA THR A 2 7.02 10.33 -20.70
C THR A 2 6.82 9.53 -19.42
N THR A 3 5.95 9.99 -18.54
CA THR A 3 5.61 9.26 -17.33
C THR A 3 4.44 8.31 -17.64
N THR A 4 4.60 7.03 -17.32
CA THR A 4 3.52 6.05 -17.47
C THR A 4 2.42 6.33 -16.45
N PRO A 5 1.18 5.84 -16.68
CA PRO A 5 0.11 5.97 -15.68
C PRO A 5 0.49 5.38 -14.31
N GLU A 6 1.11 4.20 -14.29
CA GLU A 6 1.58 3.61 -13.03
C GLU A 6 2.70 4.45 -12.41
N GLY A 7 3.60 4.99 -13.22
CA GLY A 7 4.68 5.87 -12.75
C GLY A 7 4.17 7.12 -12.08
N ARG A 8 3.03 7.66 -12.53
CA ARG A 8 2.39 8.82 -11.86
C ARG A 8 1.85 8.45 -10.49
N VAL A 9 1.28 7.26 -10.35
CA VAL A 9 0.79 6.76 -9.06
C VAL A 9 1.96 6.60 -8.09
N SER A 10 3.04 5.97 -8.53
CA SER A 10 4.26 5.79 -7.72
C SER A 10 4.89 7.12 -7.33
N ALA A 11 4.97 8.08 -8.25
CA ALA A 11 5.53 9.41 -7.99
C ALA A 11 4.69 10.16 -6.95
N ALA A 12 3.36 10.09 -7.05
CA ALA A 12 2.46 10.71 -6.10
C ALA A 12 2.63 10.10 -4.70
N LEU A 13 2.73 8.78 -4.60
CA LEU A 13 2.97 8.10 -3.33
C LEU A 13 4.28 8.54 -2.70
N ARG A 14 5.35 8.53 -3.48
CA ARG A 14 6.68 8.96 -3.01
C ARG A 14 6.63 10.38 -2.46
N GLN A 15 6.00 11.31 -3.20
CA GLN A 15 5.92 12.71 -2.78
C GLN A 15 5.15 12.86 -1.47
N CYS A 16 4.02 12.16 -1.32
CA CYS A 16 3.24 12.21 -0.09
C CYS A 16 4.02 11.67 1.11
N VAL A 17 4.76 10.57 0.93
CA VAL A 17 5.57 9.97 1.99
C VAL A 17 6.70 10.92 2.41
N ILE A 18 7.42 11.47 1.44
CA ILE A 18 8.52 12.42 1.70
C ILE A 18 8.00 13.66 2.42
N ASN A 19 6.88 14.21 1.97
CA ASN A 19 6.28 15.40 2.58
C ASN A 19 5.86 15.14 4.04
N ALA A 20 5.52 13.91 4.37
CA ALA A 20 5.18 13.51 5.74
C ALA A 20 6.40 13.18 6.62
N GLY A 21 7.60 13.32 6.08
CA GLY A 21 8.84 12.99 6.81
C GLY A 21 9.14 11.50 6.87
N GLY A 22 8.49 10.69 6.03
CA GLY A 22 8.70 9.25 5.99
C GLY A 22 9.77 8.82 5.00
N GLU A 23 9.94 7.52 4.90
CA GLU A 23 10.84 6.88 3.97
C GLU A 23 10.06 5.89 3.10
N ILE A 24 10.49 5.73 1.86
CA ILE A 24 9.90 4.77 0.93
C ILE A 24 11.02 4.04 0.19
N ARG A 25 10.89 2.72 0.09
CA ARG A 25 11.91 1.88 -0.55
C ARG A 25 11.27 0.92 -1.54
N LYS A 26 11.94 0.71 -2.66
CA LYS A 26 11.57 -0.33 -3.62
C LYS A 26 11.80 -1.70 -3.00
N VAL A 27 10.83 -2.59 -3.17
CA VAL A 27 10.91 -3.96 -2.64
C VAL A 27 11.12 -4.94 -3.78
N GLN A 28 11.97 -5.93 -3.54
CA GLN A 28 12.21 -7.00 -4.49
C GLN A 28 12.58 -8.26 -3.71
N TRP A 29 11.82 -9.35 -3.95
CA TRP A 29 12.16 -10.65 -3.38
C TRP A 29 13.19 -11.35 -4.24
N GLN A 30 14.15 -11.99 -3.59
CA GLN A 30 15.04 -12.94 -4.26
C GLN A 30 14.47 -14.34 -4.08
N GLY A 31 14.42 -15.11 -5.18
CA GLY A 31 14.00 -16.49 -5.13
C GLY A 31 12.49 -16.73 -5.00
N ARG A 32 11.66 -15.69 -5.13
CA ARG A 32 10.22 -15.87 -5.19
C ARG A 32 9.56 -14.69 -5.93
N VAL A 33 8.33 -14.92 -6.40
CA VAL A 33 7.58 -13.95 -7.19
C VAL A 33 6.50 -13.27 -6.34
N GLY A 34 6.00 -12.15 -6.81
CA GLY A 34 4.82 -11.50 -6.26
C GLY A 34 5.09 -10.46 -5.20
N ALA A 35 6.35 -10.02 -5.03
CA ALA A 35 6.67 -8.96 -4.08
C ALA A 35 5.82 -7.71 -4.34
N PRO A 36 5.35 -7.02 -3.28
CA PRO A 36 4.78 -5.68 -3.44
C PRO A 36 5.85 -4.70 -3.92
N ASP A 37 5.44 -3.57 -4.51
CA ASP A 37 6.38 -2.61 -5.11
C ASP A 37 7.17 -1.84 -4.06
N TRP A 38 6.53 -1.42 -2.98
CA TRP A 38 7.09 -0.43 -2.07
C TRP A 38 6.91 -0.81 -0.61
N LEU A 39 7.90 -0.46 0.20
CA LEU A 39 7.77 -0.39 1.65
C LEU A 39 7.71 1.08 2.04
N VAL A 40 6.61 1.48 2.67
CA VAL A 40 6.38 2.84 3.16
C VAL A 40 6.54 2.83 4.67
N MET A 41 7.39 3.70 5.18
CA MET A 41 7.73 3.79 6.60
C MET A 41 7.47 5.21 7.10
N LEU A 42 6.64 5.32 8.12
CA LEU A 42 6.41 6.55 8.87
C LEU A 42 6.73 6.29 10.33
N LYS A 43 6.89 7.35 11.10
CA LYS A 43 7.15 7.19 12.54
C LYS A 43 6.02 6.38 13.19
N GLY A 44 6.36 5.23 13.75
CA GLY A 44 5.42 4.36 14.43
C GLY A 44 4.70 3.33 13.56
N GLY A 45 5.01 3.26 12.25
CA GLY A 45 4.36 2.26 11.41
C GLY A 45 4.97 2.09 10.04
N ALA A 46 4.69 0.93 9.45
CA ALA A 46 5.12 0.59 8.10
C ALA A 46 4.06 -0.26 7.41
N VAL A 47 3.91 -0.10 6.10
CA VAL A 47 3.05 -0.95 5.28
C VAL A 47 3.73 -1.19 3.93
N PHE A 48 3.37 -2.30 3.29
CA PHE A 48 3.70 -2.49 1.89
C PHE A 48 2.64 -1.84 1.01
N VAL A 49 3.05 -1.29 -0.12
CA VAL A 49 2.14 -0.72 -1.11
C VAL A 49 2.48 -1.27 -2.48
N GLU A 50 1.45 -1.76 -3.17
CA GLU A 50 1.52 -2.13 -4.57
C GLU A 50 0.89 -1.00 -5.38
N THR A 51 1.63 -0.44 -6.34
CA THR A 51 1.11 0.59 -7.22
C THR A 51 0.71 0.00 -8.56
N LYS A 52 -0.44 0.42 -9.07
CA LYS A 52 -0.99 0.00 -10.36
C LYS A 52 -1.48 1.22 -11.12
N ALA A 53 -1.50 1.11 -12.45
CA ALA A 53 -2.19 2.10 -13.27
C ALA A 53 -3.70 2.03 -12.99
N PRO A 54 -4.43 3.14 -13.17
CA PRO A 54 -5.88 3.14 -12.97
C PRO A 54 -6.56 2.03 -13.79
N GLY A 55 -7.38 1.22 -13.13
CA GLY A 55 -8.10 0.12 -13.74
C GLY A 55 -7.32 -1.18 -13.87
N GLU A 56 -6.03 -1.18 -13.60
CA GLU A 56 -5.23 -2.41 -13.59
C GLU A 56 -5.33 -3.12 -12.24
N VAL A 57 -5.17 -4.45 -12.27
CA VAL A 57 -5.23 -5.28 -11.06
C VAL A 57 -3.92 -6.04 -10.87
N PRO A 58 -3.57 -6.37 -9.63
CA PRO A 58 -2.40 -7.21 -9.38
C PRO A 58 -2.56 -8.59 -10.05
N ARG A 59 -1.44 -9.18 -10.43
CA ARG A 59 -1.44 -10.54 -10.96
C ARG A 59 -1.78 -11.53 -9.85
N ARG A 60 -2.29 -12.72 -10.24
CA ARG A 60 -2.64 -13.76 -9.28
C ARG A 60 -1.49 -14.10 -8.33
N SER A 61 -0.27 -14.21 -8.82
CA SER A 61 0.91 -14.47 -7.98
C SER A 61 1.15 -13.38 -6.94
N GLN A 62 0.88 -12.13 -7.29
CA GLN A 62 0.96 -11.01 -6.36
C GLN A 62 -0.12 -11.10 -5.28
N ILE A 63 -1.37 -11.36 -5.68
CA ILE A 63 -2.49 -11.48 -4.73
C ILE A 63 -2.21 -12.60 -3.72
N VAL A 64 -1.73 -13.75 -4.18
CA VAL A 64 -1.39 -14.87 -3.31
C VAL A 64 -0.29 -14.46 -2.31
N GLU A 65 0.73 -13.76 -2.79
CA GLU A 65 1.82 -13.31 -1.93
C GLU A 65 1.35 -12.27 -0.91
N PHE A 66 0.50 -11.32 -1.31
CA PHE A 66 -0.05 -10.31 -0.40
C PHE A 66 -0.85 -10.96 0.73
N GLN A 67 -1.66 -11.96 0.40
CA GLN A 67 -2.43 -12.71 1.40
C GLN A 67 -1.52 -13.49 2.35
N ARG A 68 -0.44 -14.07 1.85
CA ARG A 68 0.55 -14.79 2.68
C ARG A 68 1.25 -13.85 3.65
N ILE A 69 1.69 -12.70 3.19
CA ILE A 69 2.32 -11.67 4.03
C ILE A 69 1.38 -11.28 5.15
N TYR A 70 0.13 -11.00 4.82
CA TYR A 70 -0.85 -10.54 5.80
C TYR A 70 -1.17 -11.62 6.85
N ARG A 71 -1.38 -12.86 6.41
CA ARG A 71 -1.66 -13.97 7.33
C ARG A 71 -0.49 -14.26 8.26
N ALA A 72 0.74 -14.17 7.76
CA ALA A 72 1.93 -14.50 8.54
C ALA A 72 2.32 -13.41 9.53
N SER A 73 2.13 -12.14 9.16
CA SER A 73 2.71 -11.01 9.91
C SER A 73 1.68 -10.01 10.40
N GLY A 74 0.47 -10.01 9.85
CA GLY A 74 -0.49 -8.95 10.10
C GLY A 74 -0.17 -7.65 9.36
N ILE A 75 0.92 -7.60 8.59
CA ILE A 75 1.28 -6.42 7.80
C ILE A 75 0.47 -6.44 6.50
N PRO A 76 -0.40 -5.45 6.26
CA PRO A 76 -1.19 -5.43 5.04
C PRO A 76 -0.35 -4.99 3.85
N VAL A 77 -0.76 -5.42 2.65
CA VAL A 77 -0.31 -4.84 1.39
C VAL A 77 -1.45 -4.01 0.84
N LEU A 78 -1.28 -2.72 0.79
CA LEU A 78 -2.29 -1.79 0.29
C LEU A 78 -2.10 -1.63 -1.21
N VAL A 79 -3.19 -1.64 -1.97
CA VAL A 79 -3.13 -1.46 -3.43
C VAL A 79 -3.59 -0.05 -3.77
N LEU A 80 -2.71 0.70 -4.42
CA LEU A 80 -2.95 2.08 -4.84
C LEU A 80 -2.95 2.14 -6.37
N ASP A 81 -4.10 2.49 -6.95
CA ASP A 81 -4.26 2.60 -8.40
C ASP A 81 -4.74 3.98 -8.85
N CYS A 82 -4.66 4.97 -7.97
CA CYS A 82 -5.09 6.33 -8.27
C CYS A 82 -4.16 7.32 -7.57
N ALA A 83 -3.52 8.19 -8.34
CA ALA A 83 -2.60 9.20 -7.79
C ALA A 83 -3.31 10.12 -6.79
N ALA A 84 -4.59 10.41 -7.01
CA ALA A 84 -5.36 11.27 -6.11
C ALA A 84 -5.53 10.68 -4.70
N ASN A 85 -5.41 9.36 -4.55
CA ASN A 85 -5.54 8.69 -3.27
C ASN A 85 -4.20 8.43 -2.57
N ALA A 86 -3.09 8.88 -3.15
CA ALA A 86 -1.75 8.57 -2.62
C ALA A 86 -1.55 9.11 -1.20
N CYS A 87 -1.98 10.34 -0.92
CA CYS A 87 -1.83 10.91 0.42
C CYS A 87 -2.75 10.25 1.45
N ASP A 88 -3.80 9.56 1.02
CA ASP A 88 -4.66 8.80 1.92
C ASP A 88 -3.97 7.56 2.48
N ILE A 89 -2.99 7.00 1.76
CA ILE A 89 -2.11 5.95 2.29
C ILE A 89 -1.35 6.50 3.51
N VAL A 90 -0.78 7.70 3.38
CA VAL A 90 -0.05 8.35 4.46
C VAL A 90 -0.98 8.64 5.65
N THR A 91 -2.16 9.20 5.38
CA THR A 91 -3.14 9.51 6.42
C THR A 91 -3.57 8.26 7.17
N ALA A 92 -3.82 7.16 6.45
CA ALA A 92 -4.19 5.88 7.05
C ALA A 92 -3.06 5.36 7.95
N LEU A 93 -1.83 5.40 7.46
CA LEU A 93 -0.68 4.91 8.23
C LEU A 93 -0.40 5.78 9.46
N GLN A 94 -0.59 7.09 9.37
CA GLN A 94 -0.49 8.00 10.51
C GLN A 94 -1.55 7.67 11.57
N ALA A 95 -2.78 7.36 11.15
CA ALA A 95 -3.83 6.95 12.07
C ALA A 95 -3.47 5.65 12.80
N LEU A 96 -2.93 4.69 12.07
CA LEU A 96 -2.48 3.42 12.65
C LEU A 96 -1.35 3.66 13.67
N ALA A 97 -0.38 4.47 13.33
CA ALA A 97 0.74 4.80 14.20
C ALA A 97 0.31 5.53 15.48
N ALA A 98 -0.78 6.30 15.41
CA ALA A 98 -1.37 6.98 16.56
C ALA A 98 -2.27 6.08 17.40
N GLY A 99 -2.41 4.80 17.04
CA GLY A 99 -3.28 3.85 17.72
C GLY A 99 -4.74 3.94 17.33
N ASN A 100 -5.08 4.75 16.32
CA ASN A 100 -6.45 4.91 15.86
C ASN A 100 -6.77 3.89 14.76
N VAL A 101 -6.97 2.64 15.16
CA VAL A 101 -7.22 1.52 14.25
C VAL A 101 -8.51 1.73 13.44
N GLU A 102 -9.54 2.33 14.04
CA GLU A 102 -10.81 2.57 13.37
C GLU A 102 -10.65 3.55 12.19
N ALA A 103 -9.91 4.65 12.39
CA ALA A 103 -9.64 5.59 11.31
C ALA A 103 -8.80 4.95 10.21
N TYR A 104 -7.80 4.14 10.58
CA TYR A 104 -6.98 3.39 9.63
C TYR A 104 -7.85 2.48 8.75
N LYS A 105 -8.72 1.67 9.37
CA LYS A 105 -9.63 0.78 8.65
C LYS A 105 -10.58 1.57 7.75
N HIS A 106 -11.12 2.67 8.25
CA HIS A 106 -12.04 3.51 7.49
C HIS A 106 -11.39 4.03 6.20
N PHE A 107 -10.19 4.60 6.29
CA PHE A 107 -9.47 5.10 5.11
C PHE A 107 -9.16 3.99 4.12
N CYS A 108 -8.73 2.83 4.60
CA CYS A 108 -8.40 1.70 3.74
C CYS A 108 -9.63 1.14 3.03
N GLU A 109 -10.76 1.04 3.73
CA GLU A 109 -12.02 0.56 3.13
C GLU A 109 -12.58 1.56 2.14
N LEU A 110 -12.56 2.85 2.49
CA LEU A 110 -13.10 3.91 1.64
C LEU A 110 -12.42 3.93 0.27
N HIS A 111 -11.11 3.71 0.23
CA HIS A 111 -10.34 3.75 -1.01
C HIS A 111 -10.07 2.36 -1.61
N GLY A 112 -10.58 1.30 -1.00
CA GLY A 112 -10.39 -0.06 -1.49
C GLY A 112 -8.96 -0.57 -1.40
N PHE A 113 -8.15 -0.05 -0.48
CA PHE A 113 -6.75 -0.44 -0.35
C PHE A 113 -6.57 -1.90 0.05
N PHE A 114 -7.57 -2.50 0.71
CA PHE A 114 -7.54 -3.89 1.18
C PHE A 114 -8.18 -4.90 0.23
N ARG A 115 -8.67 -4.47 -0.94
CA ARG A 115 -9.57 -5.29 -1.76
C ARG A 115 -9.00 -6.63 -2.23
N TYR A 116 -7.68 -6.80 -2.15
CA TYR A 116 -7.04 -8.05 -2.59
C TYR A 116 -6.51 -8.91 -1.45
N LEU A 117 -6.77 -8.57 -0.20
CA LEU A 117 -6.28 -9.36 0.92
C LEU A 117 -7.10 -10.63 1.17
N GLY A 118 -8.32 -10.70 0.65
CA GLY A 118 -9.18 -11.86 0.81
C GLY A 118 -9.63 -12.09 2.24
N VAL A 119 -9.60 -11.04 3.07
CA VAL A 119 -10.01 -11.10 4.48
C VAL A 119 -11.02 -10.01 4.77
N THR A 120 -11.93 -10.32 5.70
CA THR A 120 -12.86 -9.34 6.20
C THR A 120 -12.19 -8.58 7.32
N LEU A 121 -12.09 -7.26 7.18
CA LEU A 121 -11.42 -6.42 8.16
C LEU A 121 -12.25 -6.14 9.41
N CYS A 122 -13.50 -6.55 9.38
CA CYS A 122 -14.45 -6.35 10.47
C CYS A 122 -14.57 -7.56 11.39
N GLY A 123 -13.62 -8.44 11.36
CA GLY A 123 -13.71 -9.65 12.15
C GLY A 123 -12.63 -9.79 13.16
#